data_0c5ca404e6d5adbb548e1170f361054f
#
_entry.id   0c5ca404e6d5adbb548e1170f361054f
#
_cell.length_a   1.000
_cell.length_b   1.000
_cell.length_c   1.000
_cell.angle_alpha   90.00
_cell.angle_beta   90.00
_cell.angle_gamma   90.00
#
_symmetry.space_group_name_H-M   'P 1'
#
loop_
_entity.id
_entity.type
_entity.pdbx_description
1 polymer ?
#
loop_
_entity_poly.entity_id
_entity_poly.type
_entity_poly.pdbx_seq_one_letter_code
_entity_poly.pdbx_strand_id
1 'polypeptide(L)'
;VSGHAPSLVVCPTSVAPGWIQEAARFTPELRTTLFHGAARDAEAIASSDLVVTTYAIVRRDIEALSKIPFRFVVADEAQNIKNPEAATTHAVKRLRGELRLALSGTPVENRLRELWSLLDFANPGMLATHGAFERRFERPIVENPTGPRASELRAVIRPFVLRRTKGEVLVDLPPKTEIERPCILDVPHKRLYDALALTLRESVSKKIAEVGMARAGMNVLTALLRLRQMSCDPRLVDPDSVVVSAKRTAFLEIVRELVAEGRRALVFSQFVELLRLWRIDLHAENIAYEYLDGSSTDRSSIVERFQNGVAPLFLISLKAGGTGLNLTAADTVIHCDPWWNPAVEDQATDRAHRIGQDKPVTVIRLVAAGTVEEKISALKATKRTLADSVIGATGDGALRGLSEDDLRSLLGDSEGEADAEPEALKSGPERRESEEMAELGRIARAWLSEGRTQRMLGEHLGVAQGMISKLVRGQLESINPETAKRIRALAQP
;
A
#
# COMPACT_ATOMS: atom_id res chain seq x y z
N VAL A 1 18.26 9.10 43.06
CA VAL A 1 18.94 8.20 42.11
C VAL A 1 20.08 8.98 41.46
N SER A 2 21.19 9.06 42.10
CA SER A 2 22.37 9.84 41.72
C SER A 2 23.34 8.96 40.93
N GLY A 3 23.76 9.37 39.73
CA GLY A 3 25.00 8.92 39.12
C GLY A 3 24.91 8.02 37.88
N HIS A 4 23.73 7.81 37.31
CA HIS A 4 23.64 7.08 36.03
C HIS A 4 23.47 8.03 34.84
N ALA A 5 24.19 7.74 33.74
CA ALA A 5 24.02 8.46 32.50
C ALA A 5 22.55 8.34 31.99
N PRO A 6 21.96 9.41 31.43
CA PRO A 6 20.58 9.37 30.92
C PRO A 6 20.46 8.40 29.77
N SER A 7 19.25 7.94 29.49
CA SER A 7 18.93 7.18 28.29
C SER A 7 18.32 8.11 27.21
N LEU A 8 18.65 7.91 25.95
CA LEU A 8 18.18 8.72 24.84
C LEU A 8 17.30 7.90 23.90
N VAL A 9 16.10 8.37 23.63
CA VAL A 9 15.22 7.88 22.56
C VAL A 9 15.23 8.87 21.41
N VAL A 10 15.58 8.40 20.23
CA VAL A 10 15.51 9.15 18.96
C VAL A 10 14.37 8.58 18.14
N CYS A 11 13.35 9.39 17.88
CA CYS A 11 12.14 8.94 17.21
C CYS A 11 11.61 9.99 16.20
N PRO A 12 10.65 9.66 15.35
CA PRO A 12 9.92 10.64 14.55
C PRO A 12 9.17 11.66 15.45
N THR A 13 9.02 12.89 14.96
CA THR A 13 8.38 13.98 15.74
C THR A 13 6.97 13.62 16.25
N SER A 14 6.21 12.88 15.45
CA SER A 14 4.84 12.46 15.80
C SER A 14 4.77 11.35 16.85
N VAL A 15 5.87 10.64 17.09
CA VAL A 15 5.96 9.56 18.09
C VAL A 15 6.44 10.08 19.45
N ALA A 16 7.18 11.19 19.43
CA ALA A 16 7.82 11.73 20.64
C ALA A 16 6.85 12.00 21.80
N PRO A 17 5.65 12.60 21.61
CA PRO A 17 4.68 12.77 22.68
C PRO A 17 4.19 11.43 23.26
N GLY A 18 4.03 10.40 22.42
CA GLY A 18 3.64 9.07 22.85
C GLY A 18 4.65 8.43 23.80
N TRP A 19 5.95 8.57 23.52
CA TRP A 19 7.01 8.10 24.42
C TRP A 19 6.92 8.73 25.80
N ILE A 20 6.64 10.04 25.90
CA ILE A 20 6.47 10.74 27.16
C ILE A 20 5.25 10.22 27.93
N GLN A 21 4.12 10.04 27.22
CA GLN A 21 2.87 9.52 27.82
C GLN A 21 3.04 8.10 28.33
N GLU A 22 3.67 7.22 27.55
CA GLU A 22 3.92 5.83 27.93
C GLU A 22 4.90 5.76 29.12
N ALA A 23 5.95 6.58 29.12
CA ALA A 23 6.87 6.66 30.26
C ALA A 23 6.15 7.11 31.53
N ALA A 24 5.31 8.14 31.46
CA ALA A 24 4.52 8.60 32.60
C ALA A 24 3.53 7.54 33.12
N ARG A 25 3.01 6.70 32.23
CA ARG A 25 2.06 5.62 32.55
C ARG A 25 2.72 4.42 33.18
N PHE A 26 3.84 3.95 32.63
CA PHE A 26 4.45 2.68 33.02
C PHE A 26 5.66 2.82 33.95
N THR A 27 6.32 3.97 33.95
CA THR A 27 7.51 4.26 34.74
C THR A 27 7.47 5.70 35.30
N PRO A 28 6.43 6.05 36.10
CA PRO A 28 6.22 7.42 36.59
C PRO A 28 7.37 7.96 37.45
N GLU A 29 8.22 7.10 37.97
CA GLU A 29 9.41 7.46 38.76
C GLU A 29 10.56 8.02 37.89
N LEU A 30 10.56 7.80 36.58
CA LEU A 30 11.60 8.33 35.68
C LEU A 30 11.35 9.80 35.35
N ARG A 31 12.38 10.60 35.54
CA ARG A 31 12.39 12.00 35.09
C ARG A 31 12.54 12.03 33.57
N THR A 32 11.45 12.32 32.87
CA THR A 32 11.42 12.33 31.43
C THR A 32 11.50 13.75 30.88
N THR A 33 12.30 13.97 29.82
CA THR A 33 12.42 15.27 29.14
C THR A 33 12.22 15.10 27.65
N LEU A 34 11.35 15.94 27.08
CA LEU A 34 11.22 16.08 25.62
C LEU A 34 12.20 17.16 25.12
N PHE A 35 13.32 16.74 24.58
CA PHE A 35 14.33 17.61 23.97
C PHE A 35 13.94 17.95 22.53
N HIS A 36 13.03 18.91 22.37
CA HIS A 36 12.44 19.31 21.08
C HIS A 36 12.09 20.80 21.07
N GLY A 37 11.92 21.38 19.89
CA GLY A 37 11.54 22.80 19.70
C GLY A 37 12.74 23.77 19.70
N ALA A 38 12.45 25.06 19.78
CA ALA A 38 13.47 26.12 19.74
C ALA A 38 14.11 26.39 21.12
N ALA A 39 13.30 26.30 22.19
CA ALA A 39 13.69 26.62 23.56
C ALA A 39 14.15 25.36 24.35
N ARG A 40 14.84 24.40 23.67
CA ARG A 40 15.35 23.21 24.34
C ARG A 40 16.58 23.52 25.17
N ASP A 41 16.58 22.96 26.36
CA ASP A 41 17.63 23.17 27.34
C ASP A 41 18.54 21.93 27.43
N ALA A 42 19.84 22.13 27.20
CA ALA A 42 20.83 21.06 27.32
C ALA A 42 21.10 20.68 28.77
N GLU A 43 20.89 21.58 29.75
CA GLU A 43 21.06 21.29 31.17
C GLU A 43 19.96 20.31 31.68
N ALA A 44 18.77 20.39 31.06
CA ALA A 44 17.69 19.45 31.35
C ALA A 44 18.04 17.98 31.02
N ILE A 45 18.94 17.75 30.07
CA ILE A 45 19.42 16.40 29.74
C ILE A 45 20.15 15.78 30.95
N ALA A 46 21.03 16.54 31.59
CA ALA A 46 21.83 16.05 32.70
C ALA A 46 20.99 15.69 33.95
N SER A 47 19.83 16.33 34.11
CA SER A 47 18.91 16.07 35.22
C SER A 47 17.84 15.01 34.92
N SER A 48 17.82 14.46 33.70
CA SER A 48 16.82 13.50 33.25
C SER A 48 17.34 12.05 33.36
N ASP A 49 16.40 11.11 33.51
CA ASP A 49 16.66 9.67 33.41
C ASP A 49 16.37 9.17 31.98
N LEU A 50 15.36 9.77 31.33
CA LEU A 50 14.98 9.49 29.95
C LEU A 50 14.80 10.79 29.14
N VAL A 51 15.54 10.90 28.05
CA VAL A 51 15.45 12.02 27.10
C VAL A 51 14.84 11.50 25.83
N VAL A 52 13.78 12.15 25.34
CA VAL A 52 13.15 11.86 24.05
C VAL A 52 13.45 12.99 23.08
N THR A 53 13.96 12.67 21.92
CA THR A 53 14.27 13.65 20.87
C THR A 53 13.94 13.13 19.47
N THR A 54 14.14 13.95 18.44
CA THR A 54 13.84 13.58 17.07
C THR A 54 15.09 13.48 16.20
N TYR A 55 15.00 12.70 15.12
CA TYR A 55 16.08 12.57 14.13
C TYR A 55 16.57 13.92 13.58
N ALA A 56 15.65 14.86 13.36
CA ALA A 56 15.98 16.21 12.89
C ALA A 56 16.80 17.00 13.94
N ILE A 57 16.45 16.89 15.22
CA ILE A 57 17.17 17.53 16.31
C ILE A 57 18.56 16.91 16.46
N VAL A 58 18.67 15.57 16.48
CA VAL A 58 19.98 14.90 16.55
C VAL A 58 20.89 15.37 15.44
N ARG A 59 20.41 15.45 14.19
CA ARG A 59 21.20 15.93 13.06
C ARG A 59 21.65 17.38 13.23
N ARG A 60 20.83 18.25 13.82
CA ARG A 60 21.14 19.66 14.03
C ARG A 60 22.09 19.90 15.17
N ASP A 61 21.92 19.18 16.27
CA ASP A 61 22.60 19.44 17.54
C ASP A 61 23.66 18.38 17.88
N ILE A 62 24.10 17.60 16.90
CA ILE A 62 25.00 16.46 17.09
C ILE A 62 26.31 16.84 17.78
N GLU A 63 26.84 18.03 17.56
CA GLU A 63 28.08 18.49 18.19
C GLU A 63 27.96 18.61 19.71
N ALA A 64 26.78 18.94 20.22
CA ALA A 64 26.51 18.96 21.64
C ALA A 64 26.16 17.55 22.14
N LEU A 65 25.24 16.86 21.47
CA LEU A 65 24.72 15.56 21.91
C LEU A 65 25.79 14.45 21.89
N SER A 66 26.76 14.50 20.98
CA SER A 66 27.86 13.51 20.90
C SER A 66 28.84 13.57 22.08
N LYS A 67 28.84 14.65 22.88
CA LYS A 67 29.67 14.80 24.07
C LYS A 67 29.05 14.17 25.28
N ILE A 68 27.73 13.95 25.27
CA ILE A 68 26.98 13.39 26.39
C ILE A 68 27.08 11.86 26.34
N PRO A 69 27.56 11.20 27.41
CA PRO A 69 27.48 9.76 27.53
C PRO A 69 26.02 9.35 27.86
N PHE A 70 25.43 8.49 27.06
CA PHE A 70 24.12 7.90 27.32
C PHE A 70 24.28 6.44 27.76
N ARG A 71 23.41 5.97 28.65
CA ARG A 71 23.36 4.54 29.02
C ARG A 71 22.75 3.73 27.85
N PHE A 72 21.62 4.16 27.36
CA PHE A 72 20.98 3.59 26.20
C PHE A 72 20.80 4.67 25.11
N VAL A 73 21.02 4.29 23.85
CA VAL A 73 20.58 5.06 22.68
C VAL A 73 19.60 4.19 21.91
N VAL A 74 18.33 4.56 21.94
CA VAL A 74 17.25 3.85 21.24
C VAL A 74 16.87 4.64 19.99
N ALA A 75 16.96 4.02 18.82
CA ALA A 75 16.45 4.56 17.57
C ALA A 75 15.11 3.91 17.27
N ASP A 76 14.01 4.64 17.47
CA ASP A 76 12.66 4.18 17.16
C ASP A 76 12.28 4.54 15.74
N GLU A 77 11.52 3.69 15.03
CA GLU A 77 11.31 3.74 13.60
C GLU A 77 12.68 3.86 12.88
N ALA A 78 13.57 2.92 13.18
CA ALA A 78 14.98 2.96 12.81
C ALA A 78 15.21 2.92 11.29
N GLN A 79 14.19 2.65 10.46
CA GLN A 79 14.26 2.85 9.01
C GLN A 79 14.63 4.30 8.64
N ASN A 80 14.52 5.27 9.54
CA ASN A 80 15.03 6.63 9.34
C ASN A 80 16.56 6.70 9.20
N ILE A 81 17.29 5.67 9.64
CA ILE A 81 18.75 5.54 9.53
C ILE A 81 19.19 4.37 8.63
N LYS A 82 18.29 3.88 7.76
CA LYS A 82 18.55 2.78 6.84
C LYS A 82 19.56 3.11 5.73
N ASN A 83 19.65 4.37 5.33
CA ASN A 83 20.64 4.82 4.36
C ASN A 83 21.94 5.20 5.06
N PRO A 84 23.03 4.40 4.93
CA PRO A 84 24.30 4.66 5.61
C PRO A 84 24.96 5.98 5.22
N GLU A 85 24.66 6.53 4.05
CA GLU A 85 25.25 7.79 3.54
C GLU A 85 24.46 9.03 3.94
N ALA A 86 23.28 8.86 4.56
CA ALA A 86 22.46 10.00 4.96
C ALA A 86 23.08 10.75 6.14
N ALA A 87 23.03 12.08 6.10
CA ALA A 87 23.50 12.95 7.19
C ALA A 87 22.85 12.61 8.55
N THR A 88 21.58 12.21 8.53
CA THR A 88 20.85 11.75 9.73
C THR A 88 21.48 10.48 10.31
N THR A 89 21.83 9.51 9.48
CA THR A 89 22.47 8.25 9.89
C THR A 89 23.84 8.51 10.49
N HIS A 90 24.64 9.34 9.84
CA HIS A 90 25.95 9.74 10.38
C HIS A 90 25.83 10.44 11.74
N ALA A 91 24.86 11.33 11.91
CA ALA A 91 24.63 12.01 13.16
C ALA A 91 24.24 11.02 14.27
N VAL A 92 23.26 10.14 14.02
CA VAL A 92 22.79 9.17 15.03
C VAL A 92 23.90 8.18 15.41
N LYS A 93 24.74 7.74 14.49
CA LYS A 93 25.89 6.86 14.76
C LYS A 93 26.99 7.52 15.60
N ARG A 94 27.08 8.86 15.62
CA ARG A 94 28.03 9.62 16.47
C ARG A 94 27.59 9.72 17.92
N LEU A 95 26.34 9.44 18.26
CA LEU A 95 25.88 9.44 19.65
C LEU A 95 26.63 8.39 20.46
N ARG A 96 26.98 8.72 21.70
CA ARG A 96 27.72 7.84 22.62
C ARG A 96 26.73 7.10 23.51
N GLY A 97 26.53 5.81 23.30
CA GLY A 97 25.70 4.94 24.12
C GLY A 97 26.48 3.71 24.59
N GLU A 98 26.32 3.30 25.83
CA GLU A 98 26.85 2.01 26.33
C GLU A 98 26.16 0.86 25.58
N LEU A 99 24.84 0.97 25.40
CA LEU A 99 24.01 0.04 24.65
C LEU A 99 23.21 0.80 23.59
N ARG A 100 23.02 0.17 22.44
CA ARG A 100 22.25 0.74 21.33
C ARG A 100 21.17 -0.22 20.88
N LEU A 101 19.97 0.29 20.66
CA LEU A 101 18.81 -0.47 20.24
C LEU A 101 18.19 0.19 19.00
N ALA A 102 17.90 -0.59 17.98
CA ALA A 102 17.14 -0.16 16.81
C ALA A 102 15.77 -0.85 16.85
N LEU A 103 14.70 -0.06 16.95
CA LEU A 103 13.32 -0.53 16.92
C LEU A 103 12.76 -0.22 15.52
N SER A 104 12.23 -1.21 14.84
CA SER A 104 11.62 -1.04 13.53
C SER A 104 10.61 -2.13 13.27
N GLY A 105 9.44 -1.75 12.72
CA GLY A 105 8.47 -2.71 12.15
C GLY A 105 8.96 -3.31 10.83
N THR A 106 9.94 -2.65 10.17
CA THR A 106 10.44 -2.99 8.83
C THR A 106 11.96 -2.88 8.79
N PRO A 107 12.70 -3.87 9.35
CA PRO A 107 14.16 -3.79 9.45
C PRO A 107 14.89 -3.83 8.09
N VAL A 108 14.24 -4.39 7.07
CA VAL A 108 14.73 -4.38 5.68
C VAL A 108 13.55 -4.04 4.78
N GLU A 109 13.63 -2.92 4.09
CA GLU A 109 12.60 -2.52 3.16
C GLU A 109 12.99 -2.87 1.70
N ASN A 110 14.26 -2.67 1.33
CA ASN A 110 14.67 -2.70 -0.06
C ASN A 110 15.95 -3.47 -0.36
N ARG A 111 16.95 -3.31 0.48
CA ARG A 111 18.31 -3.81 0.24
C ARG A 111 18.94 -4.31 1.53
N LEU A 112 19.78 -5.31 1.43
CA LEU A 112 20.55 -5.83 2.56
C LEU A 112 21.46 -4.77 3.20
N ARG A 113 21.88 -3.73 2.43
CA ARG A 113 22.60 -2.58 2.98
C ARG A 113 21.79 -1.80 4.04
N GLU A 114 20.48 -1.83 4.00
CA GLU A 114 19.62 -1.20 5.02
C GLU A 114 19.75 -1.94 6.34
N LEU A 115 19.68 -3.28 6.30
CA LEU A 115 19.94 -4.14 7.45
C LEU A 115 21.35 -3.90 7.99
N TRP A 116 22.36 -3.83 7.10
CA TRP A 116 23.72 -3.50 7.51
C TRP A 116 23.78 -2.18 8.27
N SER A 117 23.11 -1.12 7.81
CA SER A 117 23.11 0.18 8.48
C SER A 117 22.52 0.15 9.88
N LEU A 118 21.42 -0.59 10.08
CA LEU A 118 20.77 -0.76 11.38
C LEU A 118 21.63 -1.57 12.34
N LEU A 119 22.21 -2.67 11.86
CA LEU A 119 23.07 -3.51 12.67
C LEU A 119 24.42 -2.83 13.00
N ASP A 120 24.96 -2.03 12.07
CA ASP A 120 26.17 -1.24 12.33
C ASP A 120 25.91 -0.08 13.32
N PHE A 121 24.68 0.45 13.39
CA PHE A 121 24.27 1.34 14.46
C PHE A 121 24.19 0.61 15.80
N ALA A 122 23.48 -0.53 15.85
CA ALA A 122 23.27 -1.28 17.09
C ALA A 122 24.56 -1.95 17.62
N ASN A 123 25.35 -2.52 16.70
CA ASN A 123 26.59 -3.27 17.00
C ASN A 123 27.70 -2.84 16.01
N PRO A 124 28.38 -1.71 16.25
CA PRO A 124 29.36 -1.18 15.33
C PRO A 124 30.47 -2.19 14.97
N GLY A 125 30.71 -2.36 13.69
CA GLY A 125 31.74 -3.24 13.16
C GLY A 125 31.42 -4.74 13.08
N MET A 126 30.28 -5.20 13.63
CA MET A 126 29.87 -6.62 13.62
C MET A 126 29.83 -7.22 12.21
N LEU A 127 29.34 -6.49 11.23
CA LEU A 127 29.26 -6.92 9.82
C LEU A 127 30.37 -6.34 8.95
N ALA A 128 31.47 -5.90 9.57
CA ALA A 128 32.60 -5.21 8.91
C ALA A 128 32.17 -3.92 8.18
N THR A 129 33.01 -3.41 7.27
CA THR A 129 32.70 -2.22 6.47
C THR A 129 31.60 -2.52 5.44
N HIS A 130 30.85 -1.49 5.02
CA HIS A 130 29.80 -1.62 4.01
C HIS A 130 30.29 -2.32 2.72
N GLY A 131 31.47 -1.95 2.21
CA GLY A 131 32.04 -2.58 1.01
C GLY A 131 32.45 -4.04 1.20
N ALA A 132 32.83 -4.45 2.42
CA ALA A 132 33.11 -5.85 2.73
C ALA A 132 31.80 -6.65 2.82
N PHE A 133 30.76 -6.08 3.45
CA PHE A 133 29.42 -6.66 3.53
C PHE A 133 28.78 -6.83 2.15
N GLU A 134 28.88 -5.82 1.29
CA GLU A 134 28.36 -5.87 -0.08
C GLU A 134 28.97 -7.05 -0.86
N ARG A 135 30.31 -7.19 -0.85
CA ARG A 135 30.99 -8.28 -1.55
C ARG A 135 30.69 -9.67 -0.97
N ARG A 136 30.59 -9.77 0.37
CA ARG A 136 30.41 -11.07 1.04
C ARG A 136 28.99 -11.56 1.05
N PHE A 137 28.02 -10.67 1.23
CA PHE A 137 26.63 -11.00 1.46
C PHE A 137 25.67 -10.39 0.43
N GLU A 138 25.70 -9.05 0.19
CA GLU A 138 24.65 -8.40 -0.59
C GLU A 138 24.63 -8.90 -2.03
N ARG A 139 25.75 -8.84 -2.76
CA ARG A 139 25.81 -9.29 -4.15
C ARG A 139 25.48 -10.79 -4.30
N PRO A 140 26.12 -11.72 -3.55
CA PRO A 140 25.79 -13.14 -3.69
C PRO A 140 24.37 -13.53 -3.30
N ILE A 141 23.74 -12.80 -2.35
CA ILE A 141 22.36 -13.07 -1.95
C ILE A 141 21.37 -12.51 -2.99
N VAL A 142 21.68 -11.37 -3.62
CA VAL A 142 20.87 -10.84 -4.74
C VAL A 142 20.87 -11.82 -5.92
N GLU A 143 22.04 -12.42 -6.22
CA GLU A 143 22.17 -13.43 -7.29
C GLU A 143 21.49 -14.77 -6.93
N ASN A 144 21.60 -15.20 -5.66
CA ASN A 144 20.99 -16.44 -5.18
C ASN A 144 20.39 -16.25 -3.77
N PRO A 145 19.11 -15.83 -3.65
CA PRO A 145 18.45 -15.54 -2.38
C PRO A 145 18.32 -16.70 -1.41
N THR A 146 18.32 -17.94 -1.90
CA THR A 146 18.26 -19.18 -1.11
C THR A 146 19.62 -19.84 -0.89
N GLY A 147 20.67 -19.23 -1.40
CA GLY A 147 22.03 -19.76 -1.37
C GLY A 147 22.68 -19.78 0.04
N PRO A 148 23.86 -20.38 0.16
CA PRO A 148 24.55 -20.56 1.44
C PRO A 148 24.88 -19.26 2.14
N ARG A 149 25.11 -18.17 1.39
CA ARG A 149 25.38 -16.84 1.96
C ARG A 149 24.19 -16.23 2.70
N ALA A 150 22.96 -16.49 2.26
CA ALA A 150 21.76 -16.08 2.98
C ALA A 150 21.62 -16.81 4.32
N SER A 151 21.94 -18.09 4.33
CA SER A 151 21.93 -18.91 5.55
C SER A 151 23.04 -18.49 6.53
N GLU A 152 24.24 -18.21 6.02
CA GLU A 152 25.35 -17.66 6.81
C GLU A 152 24.99 -16.34 7.45
N LEU A 153 24.46 -15.38 6.68
CA LEU A 153 24.05 -14.07 7.20
C LEU A 153 22.98 -14.25 8.31
N ARG A 154 21.96 -15.07 8.07
CA ARG A 154 20.93 -15.37 9.08
C ARG A 154 21.51 -15.91 10.39
N ALA A 155 22.48 -16.83 10.31
CA ALA A 155 23.15 -17.37 11.50
C ALA A 155 23.89 -16.30 12.28
N VAL A 156 24.60 -15.38 11.58
CA VAL A 156 25.37 -14.29 12.19
C VAL A 156 24.47 -13.29 12.89
N ILE A 157 23.35 -12.89 12.27
CA ILE A 157 22.48 -11.83 12.81
C ILE A 157 21.48 -12.33 13.87
N ARG A 158 21.14 -13.63 13.86
CA ARG A 158 20.12 -14.22 14.73
C ARG A 158 20.25 -13.85 16.22
N PRO A 159 21.44 -13.80 16.83
CA PRO A 159 21.58 -13.44 18.26
C PRO A 159 21.26 -11.97 18.54
N PHE A 160 21.26 -11.10 17.53
CA PHE A 160 21.13 -9.63 17.65
C PHE A 160 19.77 -9.11 17.16
N VAL A 161 18.95 -9.97 16.58
CA VAL A 161 17.65 -9.59 16.01
C VAL A 161 16.53 -10.36 16.69
N LEU A 162 15.67 -9.64 17.41
CA LEU A 162 14.45 -10.18 17.97
C LEU A 162 13.27 -9.75 17.08
N ARG A 163 12.65 -10.69 16.38
CA ARG A 163 11.43 -10.47 15.62
C ARG A 163 10.29 -11.28 16.21
N ARG A 164 9.16 -10.62 16.41
CA ARG A 164 7.89 -11.25 16.78
C ARG A 164 6.79 -10.72 15.88
N THR A 165 5.99 -11.61 15.34
CA THR A 165 4.79 -11.21 14.58
C THR A 165 3.61 -11.01 15.53
N LYS A 166 2.64 -10.20 15.13
CA LYS A 166 1.42 -9.97 15.93
C LYS A 166 0.67 -11.29 16.21
N GLY A 167 0.57 -12.17 15.21
CA GLY A 167 -0.10 -13.47 15.37
C GLY A 167 0.57 -14.39 16.39
N GLU A 168 1.88 -14.25 16.63
CA GLU A 168 2.61 -15.03 17.64
C GLU A 168 2.41 -14.51 19.07
N VAL A 169 2.14 -13.22 19.22
CA VAL A 169 2.17 -12.55 20.54
C VAL A 169 0.78 -12.13 21.00
N LEU A 170 -0.11 -11.74 20.10
CA LEU A 170 -1.43 -11.18 20.39
C LEU A 170 -2.53 -12.16 20.02
N VAL A 171 -2.64 -13.26 20.76
CA VAL A 171 -3.62 -14.33 20.53
C VAL A 171 -5.06 -13.80 20.70
N ASP A 172 -5.26 -12.81 21.57
CA ASP A 172 -6.58 -12.22 21.87
C ASP A 172 -6.99 -11.09 20.92
N LEU A 173 -6.13 -10.75 19.95
CA LEU A 173 -6.47 -9.70 18.99
C LEU A 173 -7.55 -10.20 18.02
N PRO A 174 -8.67 -9.46 17.83
CA PRO A 174 -9.71 -9.86 16.89
C PRO A 174 -9.18 -10.13 15.47
N PRO A 175 -9.82 -11.01 14.70
CA PRO A 175 -9.35 -11.35 13.37
C PRO A 175 -9.35 -10.12 12.44
N LYS A 176 -8.38 -10.12 11.51
CA LYS A 176 -8.28 -9.15 10.41
C LYS A 176 -8.68 -9.83 9.10
N THR A 177 -9.65 -9.26 8.40
CA THR A 177 -10.07 -9.71 7.07
C THR A 177 -9.62 -8.69 6.03
N GLU A 178 -8.95 -9.13 4.99
CA GLU A 178 -8.47 -8.28 3.89
C GLU A 178 -9.27 -8.57 2.62
N ILE A 179 -9.81 -7.51 2.01
CA ILE A 179 -10.65 -7.57 0.82
C ILE A 179 -10.05 -6.63 -0.23
N GLU A 180 -9.74 -7.15 -1.40
CA GLU A 180 -9.44 -6.33 -2.57
C GLU A 180 -10.74 -6.05 -3.32
N ARG A 181 -11.12 -4.79 -3.45
CA ARG A 181 -12.30 -4.33 -4.18
C ARG A 181 -11.86 -3.84 -5.56
N PRO A 182 -12.06 -4.61 -6.63
CA PRO A 182 -11.75 -4.15 -7.98
C PRO A 182 -12.71 -3.02 -8.38
N CYS A 183 -12.15 -1.92 -8.87
CA CYS A 183 -12.88 -0.78 -9.40
C CYS A 183 -12.75 -0.79 -10.93
N ILE A 184 -13.80 -1.19 -11.62
CA ILE A 184 -13.81 -1.26 -13.08
C ILE A 184 -14.04 0.14 -13.63
N LEU A 185 -13.10 0.65 -14.44
CA LEU A 185 -13.22 1.93 -15.09
C LEU A 185 -14.37 1.87 -16.10
N ASP A 186 -15.28 2.84 -16.03
CA ASP A 186 -16.29 3.03 -17.08
C ASP A 186 -15.66 3.47 -18.40
N VAL A 187 -16.42 3.44 -19.49
CA VAL A 187 -15.90 3.73 -20.84
C VAL A 187 -15.25 5.11 -20.95
N PRO A 188 -15.83 6.21 -20.43
CA PRO A 188 -15.19 7.52 -20.43
C PRO A 188 -13.88 7.56 -19.67
N HIS A 189 -13.85 7.00 -18.45
CA HIS A 189 -12.65 6.98 -17.61
C HIS A 189 -11.54 6.12 -18.25
N LYS A 190 -11.91 4.95 -18.76
CA LYS A 190 -10.97 4.04 -19.45
C LYS A 190 -10.34 4.71 -20.67
N ARG A 191 -11.10 5.44 -21.47
CA ARG A 191 -10.57 6.19 -22.64
C ARG A 191 -9.55 7.24 -22.21
N LEU A 192 -9.81 8.01 -21.14
CA LEU A 192 -8.85 8.98 -20.62
C LEU A 192 -7.57 8.30 -20.13
N TYR A 193 -7.71 7.19 -19.40
CA TYR A 193 -6.59 6.41 -18.92
C TYR A 193 -5.73 5.87 -20.07
N ASP A 194 -6.33 5.27 -21.09
CA ASP A 194 -5.61 4.67 -22.22
C ASP A 194 -4.91 5.74 -23.08
N ALA A 195 -5.55 6.87 -23.32
CA ALA A 195 -4.94 7.99 -24.05
C ALA A 195 -3.71 8.54 -23.30
N LEU A 196 -3.81 8.72 -21.97
CA LEU A 196 -2.70 9.13 -21.15
C LEU A 196 -1.58 8.09 -21.13
N ALA A 197 -1.93 6.80 -21.02
CA ALA A 197 -0.97 5.70 -21.01
C ALA A 197 -0.17 5.63 -22.30
N LEU A 198 -0.83 5.79 -23.46
CA LEU A 198 -0.18 5.83 -24.77
C LEU A 198 0.82 6.99 -24.86
N THR A 199 0.37 8.20 -24.55
CA THR A 199 1.23 9.41 -24.58
C THR A 199 2.44 9.29 -23.67
N LEU A 200 2.25 8.79 -22.44
CA LEU A 200 3.34 8.63 -21.49
C LEU A 200 4.32 7.52 -21.92
N ARG A 201 3.81 6.42 -22.49
CA ARG A 201 4.64 5.35 -23.04
C ARG A 201 5.56 5.86 -24.14
N GLU A 202 5.01 6.57 -25.14
CA GLU A 202 5.79 7.15 -26.24
C GLU A 202 6.87 8.11 -25.72
N SER A 203 6.49 8.99 -24.79
CA SER A 203 7.42 9.95 -24.18
C SER A 203 8.58 9.25 -23.43
N VAL A 204 8.27 8.21 -22.66
CA VAL A 204 9.26 7.44 -21.90
C VAL A 204 10.15 6.64 -22.83
N SER A 205 9.59 5.94 -23.82
CA SER A 205 10.38 5.14 -24.80
C SER A 205 11.35 6.03 -25.58
N LYS A 206 10.88 7.21 -26.04
CA LYS A 206 11.75 8.21 -26.67
C LYS A 206 12.90 8.64 -25.74
N LYS A 207 12.59 8.90 -24.47
CA LYS A 207 13.61 9.32 -23.48
C LYS A 207 14.59 8.22 -23.16
N ILE A 208 14.16 6.97 -23.08
CA ILE A 208 15.04 5.82 -22.90
C ILE A 208 15.97 5.68 -24.09
N ALA A 209 15.49 5.84 -25.33
CA ALA A 209 16.31 5.79 -26.53
C ALA A 209 17.37 6.91 -26.58
N GLU A 210 17.05 8.11 -26.08
CA GLU A 210 17.97 9.26 -26.06
C GLU A 210 19.09 9.16 -25.00
N VAL A 211 18.77 8.73 -23.78
CA VAL A 211 19.67 8.86 -22.61
C VAL A 211 19.96 7.55 -21.88
N GLY A 212 19.33 6.46 -22.32
CA GLY A 212 19.39 5.14 -21.65
C GLY A 212 18.50 5.05 -20.42
N MET A 213 18.14 3.82 -20.02
CA MET A 213 17.20 3.55 -18.93
C MET A 213 17.64 4.15 -17.59
N ALA A 214 18.92 4.03 -17.25
CA ALA A 214 19.45 4.54 -15.97
C ALA A 214 19.21 6.05 -15.77
N ARG A 215 19.26 6.83 -16.85
CA ARG A 215 18.99 8.28 -16.81
C ARG A 215 17.54 8.63 -17.02
N ALA A 216 16.77 7.78 -17.71
CA ALA A 216 15.34 7.94 -17.92
C ALA A 216 14.47 7.56 -16.69
N GLY A 217 15.05 6.94 -15.66
CA GLY A 217 14.33 6.42 -14.50
C GLY A 217 13.36 7.44 -13.85
N MET A 218 13.74 8.72 -13.74
CA MET A 218 12.87 9.76 -13.20
C MET A 218 11.63 10.01 -14.10
N ASN A 219 11.78 9.92 -15.42
CA ASN A 219 10.67 10.07 -16.37
C ASN A 219 9.70 8.90 -16.24
N VAL A 220 10.22 7.67 -16.09
CA VAL A 220 9.40 6.47 -15.82
C VAL A 220 8.59 6.63 -14.55
N LEU A 221 9.25 7.05 -13.45
CA LEU A 221 8.56 7.27 -12.17
C LEU A 221 7.46 8.33 -12.26
N THR A 222 7.71 9.41 -13.00
CA THR A 222 6.73 10.46 -13.24
C THR A 222 5.54 9.94 -14.07
N ALA A 223 5.80 9.13 -15.10
CA ALA A 223 4.75 8.51 -15.89
C ALA A 223 3.87 7.57 -15.04
N LEU A 224 4.50 6.68 -14.25
CA LEU A 224 3.79 5.79 -13.32
C LEU A 224 2.96 6.57 -12.29
N LEU A 225 3.48 7.68 -11.77
CA LEU A 225 2.74 8.55 -10.85
C LEU A 225 1.48 9.12 -11.54
N ARG A 226 1.60 9.62 -12.76
CA ARG A 226 0.47 10.17 -13.53
C ARG A 226 -0.59 9.11 -13.84
N LEU A 227 -0.17 7.90 -14.23
CA LEU A 227 -1.09 6.79 -14.46
C LEU A 227 -1.84 6.40 -13.18
N ARG A 228 -1.17 6.35 -12.03
CA ARG A 228 -1.81 6.09 -10.75
C ARG A 228 -2.79 7.20 -10.34
N GLN A 229 -2.44 8.45 -10.57
CA GLN A 229 -3.35 9.58 -10.36
C GLN A 229 -4.61 9.43 -11.21
N MET A 230 -4.48 9.14 -12.51
CA MET A 230 -5.59 8.89 -13.41
C MET A 230 -6.44 7.70 -12.97
N SER A 231 -5.83 6.61 -12.49
CA SER A 231 -6.53 5.43 -11.96
C SER A 231 -7.35 5.75 -10.71
N CYS A 232 -6.90 6.69 -9.88
CA CYS A 232 -7.60 7.10 -8.67
C CYS A 232 -8.78 8.03 -8.98
N ASP A 233 -8.50 9.13 -9.67
CA ASP A 233 -9.51 10.12 -10.05
C ASP A 233 -8.99 10.99 -11.20
N PRO A 234 -9.71 11.10 -12.33
CA PRO A 234 -9.28 11.93 -13.46
C PRO A 234 -8.96 13.37 -13.09
N ARG A 235 -9.64 13.93 -12.09
CA ARG A 235 -9.42 15.31 -11.59
C ARG A 235 -8.03 15.52 -10.95
N LEU A 236 -7.30 14.46 -10.61
CA LEU A 236 -5.90 14.57 -10.15
C LEU A 236 -4.92 14.88 -11.29
N VAL A 237 -5.31 14.63 -12.53
CA VAL A 237 -4.51 14.89 -13.74
C VAL A 237 -5.04 16.11 -14.50
N ASP A 238 -6.35 16.19 -14.64
CA ASP A 238 -7.10 17.26 -15.27
C ASP A 238 -8.18 17.76 -14.29
N PRO A 239 -7.95 18.89 -13.57
CA PRO A 239 -8.87 19.41 -12.56
C PRO A 239 -10.27 19.72 -13.09
N ASP A 240 -10.39 20.00 -14.38
CA ASP A 240 -11.66 20.36 -15.04
C ASP A 240 -12.41 19.13 -15.58
N SER A 241 -11.87 17.93 -15.36
CA SER A 241 -12.49 16.69 -15.82
C SER A 241 -13.86 16.48 -15.18
N VAL A 242 -14.86 16.24 -16.03
CA VAL A 242 -16.24 15.90 -15.64
C VAL A 242 -16.46 14.38 -15.55
N VAL A 243 -15.45 13.59 -15.87
CA VAL A 243 -15.54 12.13 -15.87
C VAL A 243 -15.55 11.60 -14.42
N VAL A 244 -16.52 10.78 -14.12
CA VAL A 244 -16.70 10.21 -12.78
C VAL A 244 -15.65 9.13 -12.54
N SER A 245 -14.98 9.19 -11.40
CA SER A 245 -14.02 8.16 -10.99
C SER A 245 -14.72 6.89 -10.51
N ALA A 246 -14.33 5.74 -11.05
CA ALA A 246 -14.82 4.44 -10.59
C ALA A 246 -14.51 4.19 -9.10
N LYS A 247 -13.34 4.63 -8.62
CA LYS A 247 -12.96 4.53 -7.20
C LYS A 247 -13.80 5.45 -6.31
N ARG A 248 -14.11 6.65 -6.79
CA ARG A 248 -15.01 7.56 -6.08
C ARG A 248 -16.38 6.92 -5.86
N THR A 249 -16.94 6.31 -6.90
CA THR A 249 -18.23 5.61 -6.82
C THR A 249 -18.16 4.47 -5.81
N ALA A 250 -17.17 3.59 -5.93
CA ALA A 250 -16.97 2.48 -4.99
C ALA A 250 -16.73 2.94 -3.55
N PHE A 251 -15.97 4.01 -3.36
CA PHE A 251 -15.74 4.60 -2.04
C PHE A 251 -17.04 5.10 -1.39
N LEU A 252 -17.84 5.87 -2.12
CA LEU A 252 -19.10 6.40 -1.61
C LEU A 252 -20.13 5.29 -1.31
N GLU A 253 -20.19 4.24 -2.12
CA GLU A 253 -21.00 3.04 -1.83
C GLU A 253 -20.59 2.43 -0.49
N ILE A 254 -19.31 2.11 -0.30
CA ILE A 254 -18.76 1.53 0.93
C ILE A 254 -19.05 2.44 2.13
N VAL A 255 -18.82 3.73 2.00
CA VAL A 255 -19.02 4.69 3.09
C VAL A 255 -20.48 4.78 3.51
N ARG A 256 -21.42 4.79 2.56
CA ARG A 256 -22.86 4.80 2.88
C ARG A 256 -23.27 3.55 3.66
N GLU A 257 -22.78 2.38 3.27
CA GLU A 257 -23.02 1.12 3.98
C GLU A 257 -22.45 1.18 5.40
N LEU A 258 -21.18 1.58 5.56
CA LEU A 258 -20.54 1.67 6.87
C LEU A 258 -21.26 2.64 7.82
N VAL A 259 -21.68 3.80 7.31
CA VAL A 259 -22.42 4.79 8.10
C VAL A 259 -23.78 4.25 8.51
N ALA A 260 -24.51 3.57 7.61
CA ALA A 260 -25.80 2.94 7.90
C ALA A 260 -25.68 1.83 8.95
N GLU A 261 -24.57 1.10 8.99
CA GLU A 261 -24.26 0.07 9.99
C GLU A 261 -23.68 0.63 11.30
N GLY A 262 -23.46 1.94 11.41
CA GLY A 262 -22.86 2.58 12.58
C GLY A 262 -21.37 2.20 12.77
N ARG A 263 -20.70 1.76 11.71
CA ARG A 263 -19.28 1.38 11.70
C ARG A 263 -18.41 2.60 11.48
N ARG A 264 -17.12 2.45 11.82
CA ARG A 264 -16.17 3.55 11.75
C ARG A 264 -14.95 3.15 10.94
N ALA A 265 -14.51 4.03 10.03
CA ALA A 265 -13.45 3.71 9.11
C ALA A 265 -12.30 4.72 9.12
N LEU A 266 -11.07 4.18 8.97
CA LEU A 266 -9.89 4.93 8.55
C LEU A 266 -9.77 4.87 7.03
N VAL A 267 -9.56 6.02 6.41
CA VAL A 267 -9.44 6.14 4.95
C VAL A 267 -8.06 6.67 4.61
N PHE A 268 -7.23 5.83 4.00
CA PHE A 268 -5.85 6.17 3.68
C PHE A 268 -5.64 6.40 2.20
N SER A 269 -4.92 7.46 1.86
CA SER A 269 -4.37 7.68 0.53
C SER A 269 -2.98 8.33 0.59
N GLN A 270 -2.14 8.01 -0.40
CA GLN A 270 -0.91 8.76 -0.60
C GLN A 270 -1.17 10.15 -1.23
N PHE A 271 -2.27 10.28 -1.98
CA PHE A 271 -2.64 11.51 -2.67
C PHE A 271 -3.50 12.39 -1.76
N VAL A 272 -2.89 13.43 -1.20
CA VAL A 272 -3.60 14.42 -0.36
C VAL A 272 -4.74 15.06 -1.15
N GLU A 273 -4.51 15.35 -2.43
CA GLU A 273 -5.53 15.95 -3.30
C GLU A 273 -6.73 15.02 -3.52
N LEU A 274 -6.53 13.69 -3.59
CA LEU A 274 -7.64 12.73 -3.65
C LEU A 274 -8.53 12.85 -2.41
N LEU A 275 -7.90 12.88 -1.24
CA LEU A 275 -8.66 13.06 0.01
C LEU A 275 -9.39 14.40 0.04
N ARG A 276 -8.80 15.48 -0.50
CA ARG A 276 -9.46 16.79 -0.60
C ARG A 276 -10.67 16.76 -1.52
N LEU A 277 -10.56 16.10 -2.67
CA LEU A 277 -11.68 15.91 -3.60
C LEU A 277 -12.82 15.11 -2.94
N TRP A 278 -12.50 14.03 -2.26
CA TRP A 278 -13.50 13.18 -1.60
C TRP A 278 -14.15 13.84 -0.37
N ARG A 279 -13.46 14.77 0.29
CA ARG A 279 -14.09 15.62 1.32
C ARG A 279 -15.25 16.45 0.78
N ILE A 280 -15.12 16.96 -0.45
CA ILE A 280 -16.21 17.70 -1.11
C ILE A 280 -17.42 16.77 -1.30
N ASP A 281 -17.18 15.55 -1.75
CA ASP A 281 -18.23 14.54 -1.95
C ASP A 281 -18.91 14.15 -0.64
N LEU A 282 -18.14 13.90 0.41
CA LEU A 282 -18.65 13.58 1.75
C LEU A 282 -19.48 14.72 2.34
N HIS A 283 -19.04 15.97 2.13
CA HIS A 283 -19.79 17.14 2.56
C HIS A 283 -21.13 17.26 1.82
N ALA A 284 -21.16 16.98 0.52
CA ALA A 284 -22.38 16.98 -0.27
C ALA A 284 -23.39 15.93 0.21
N GLU A 285 -22.91 14.80 0.77
CA GLU A 285 -23.74 13.74 1.35
C GLU A 285 -24.02 13.91 2.85
N ASN A 286 -23.60 15.02 3.47
CA ASN A 286 -23.71 15.27 4.91
C ASN A 286 -23.08 14.19 5.80
N ILE A 287 -22.01 13.55 5.33
CA ILE A 287 -21.25 12.55 6.08
C ILE A 287 -20.12 13.26 6.83
N ALA A 288 -20.13 13.15 8.17
CA ALA A 288 -19.11 13.72 9.03
C ALA A 288 -17.79 12.95 8.91
N TYR A 289 -16.67 13.68 8.96
CA TYR A 289 -15.33 13.10 8.93
C TYR A 289 -14.33 13.93 9.72
N GLU A 290 -13.28 13.28 10.23
CA GLU A 290 -12.04 13.94 10.65
C GLU A 290 -11.02 13.86 9.52
N TYR A 291 -10.03 14.79 9.53
CA TYR A 291 -9.02 14.87 8.48
C TYR A 291 -7.63 15.13 9.05
N LEU A 292 -6.63 14.38 8.54
CA LEU A 292 -5.24 14.53 8.96
C LEU A 292 -4.29 14.41 7.76
N ASP A 293 -3.50 15.45 7.53
CA ASP A 293 -2.39 15.43 6.57
C ASP A 293 -1.09 16.00 7.17
N GLY A 294 -0.07 16.21 6.30
CA GLY A 294 1.21 16.77 6.71
C GLY A 294 1.16 18.20 7.24
N SER A 295 0.12 18.97 6.89
CA SER A 295 -0.07 20.36 7.31
C SER A 295 -0.86 20.50 8.61
N SER A 296 -1.49 19.43 9.10
CA SER A 296 -2.30 19.45 10.32
C SER A 296 -1.44 19.76 11.55
N THR A 297 -1.78 20.82 12.28
CA THR A 297 -1.02 21.31 13.44
C THR A 297 -1.47 20.68 14.75
N ASP A 298 -2.78 20.51 14.97
CA ASP A 298 -3.36 19.95 16.19
C ASP A 298 -3.80 18.48 16.00
N ARG A 299 -2.80 17.62 15.86
CA ARG A 299 -3.04 16.19 15.61
C ARG A 299 -3.71 15.48 16.79
N SER A 300 -3.37 15.88 18.02
CA SER A 300 -3.88 15.22 19.22
C SER A 300 -5.39 15.40 19.36
N SER A 301 -5.88 16.64 19.23
CA SER A 301 -7.33 16.90 19.31
C SER A 301 -8.12 16.25 18.18
N ILE A 302 -7.54 16.17 16.96
CA ILE A 302 -8.20 15.48 15.83
C ILE A 302 -8.37 13.98 16.14
N VAL A 303 -7.32 13.35 16.64
CA VAL A 303 -7.35 11.94 17.04
C VAL A 303 -8.35 11.70 18.17
N GLU A 304 -8.35 12.57 19.17
CA GLU A 304 -9.26 12.49 20.32
C GLU A 304 -10.73 12.62 19.89
N ARG A 305 -11.06 13.60 19.03
CA ARG A 305 -12.42 13.73 18.50
C ARG A 305 -12.86 12.47 17.75
N PHE A 306 -11.99 11.91 16.92
CA PHE A 306 -12.29 10.65 16.25
C PHE A 306 -12.48 9.52 17.26
N GLN A 307 -11.59 9.33 18.22
CA GLN A 307 -11.74 8.27 19.24
C GLN A 307 -13.05 8.41 20.04
N ASN A 308 -13.46 9.64 20.35
CA ASN A 308 -14.70 9.93 21.08
C ASN A 308 -15.97 9.83 20.23
N GLY A 309 -15.88 9.43 18.96
CA GLY A 309 -17.06 9.15 18.15
C GLY A 309 -17.71 10.35 17.47
N VAL A 310 -17.01 11.48 17.34
CA VAL A 310 -17.54 12.69 16.70
C VAL A 310 -17.84 12.48 15.21
N ALA A 311 -17.04 11.65 14.53
CA ALA A 311 -17.21 11.34 13.12
C ALA A 311 -17.04 9.84 12.82
N PRO A 312 -17.79 9.26 11.86
CA PRO A 312 -17.64 7.87 11.44
C PRO A 312 -16.38 7.63 10.60
N LEU A 313 -15.88 8.66 9.92
CA LEU A 313 -14.72 8.54 9.02
C LEU A 313 -13.54 9.35 9.51
N PHE A 314 -12.34 8.82 9.27
CA PHE A 314 -11.10 9.55 9.45
C PHE A 314 -10.24 9.45 8.19
N LEU A 315 -10.15 10.54 7.44
CA LEU A 315 -9.34 10.64 6.23
C LEU A 315 -7.91 11.02 6.59
N ILE A 316 -6.97 10.18 6.23
CA ILE A 316 -5.58 10.32 6.68
C ILE A 316 -4.63 10.16 5.50
N SER A 317 -3.72 11.11 5.28
CA SER A 317 -2.65 10.88 4.32
C SER A 317 -1.68 9.82 4.84
N LEU A 318 -1.23 8.88 3.97
CA LEU A 318 -0.34 7.78 4.37
C LEU A 318 0.92 8.27 5.09
N LYS A 319 1.50 9.40 4.68
CA LYS A 319 2.66 9.99 5.34
C LYS A 319 2.34 10.51 6.76
N ALA A 320 1.16 11.07 6.97
CA ALA A 320 0.74 11.56 8.29
C ALA A 320 0.29 10.42 9.21
N GLY A 321 -0.33 9.39 8.65
CA GLY A 321 -0.81 8.20 9.36
C GLY A 321 0.29 7.22 9.76
N GLY A 322 1.47 7.30 9.12
CA GLY A 322 2.57 6.35 9.31
C GLY A 322 3.23 6.37 10.70
N THR A 323 2.83 7.26 11.62
CA THR A 323 3.57 7.47 12.86
C THR A 323 2.68 7.52 14.10
N GLY A 324 2.77 6.47 14.93
CA GLY A 324 2.41 6.48 16.36
C GLY A 324 0.95 6.71 16.75
N LEU A 325 0.02 6.83 15.82
CA LEU A 325 -1.39 7.05 16.13
C LEU A 325 -2.04 5.79 16.69
N ASN A 326 -2.91 5.93 17.69
CA ASN A 326 -3.79 4.88 18.18
C ASN A 326 -5.22 5.19 17.73
N LEU A 327 -5.81 4.34 16.87
CA LEU A 327 -7.09 4.57 16.21
C LEU A 327 -8.00 3.34 16.31
N THR A 328 -8.01 2.69 17.48
CA THR A 328 -8.78 1.47 17.75
C THR A 328 -10.30 1.66 17.74
N ALA A 329 -10.80 2.90 17.73
CA ALA A 329 -12.22 3.16 17.54
C ALA A 329 -12.74 2.78 16.13
N ALA A 330 -11.84 2.59 15.15
CA ALA A 330 -12.21 2.11 13.82
C ALA A 330 -12.15 0.59 13.74
N ASP A 331 -13.15 -0.01 13.11
CA ASP A 331 -13.21 -1.43 12.76
C ASP A 331 -13.03 -1.69 11.26
N THR A 332 -12.87 -0.63 10.48
CA THR A 332 -12.67 -0.71 9.04
C THR A 332 -11.50 0.18 8.61
N VAL A 333 -10.71 -0.31 7.65
CA VAL A 333 -9.61 0.44 7.04
C VAL A 333 -9.78 0.39 5.53
N ILE A 334 -9.80 1.56 4.87
CA ILE A 334 -9.92 1.68 3.42
C ILE A 334 -8.62 2.26 2.88
N HIS A 335 -7.92 1.49 2.05
CA HIS A 335 -6.79 1.98 1.26
C HIS A 335 -7.32 2.39 -0.12
N CYS A 336 -7.29 3.69 -0.40
CA CYS A 336 -7.83 4.26 -1.63
C CYS A 336 -6.98 3.97 -2.86
N ASP A 337 -5.68 3.81 -2.65
CA ASP A 337 -4.69 3.54 -3.68
C ASP A 337 -3.62 2.59 -3.16
N PRO A 338 -3.17 1.61 -3.97
CA PRO A 338 -2.13 0.68 -3.56
C PRO A 338 -0.80 1.42 -3.44
N TRP A 339 -0.13 1.28 -2.29
CA TRP A 339 1.23 1.79 -2.09
C TRP A 339 2.26 0.77 -2.56
N TRP A 340 3.39 1.25 -3.06
CA TRP A 340 4.49 0.40 -3.50
C TRP A 340 5.03 -0.52 -2.39
N ASN A 341 4.96 -0.04 -1.15
CA ASN A 341 5.45 -0.73 0.04
C ASN A 341 4.29 -1.32 0.86
N PRO A 342 4.13 -2.65 0.84
CA PRO A 342 3.13 -3.33 1.67
C PRO A 342 3.27 -2.97 3.16
N ALA A 343 4.48 -2.83 3.67
CA ALA A 343 4.72 -2.56 5.09
C ALA A 343 4.16 -1.19 5.55
N VAL A 344 4.11 -0.19 4.67
CA VAL A 344 3.48 1.11 4.99
C VAL A 344 1.96 0.97 5.06
N GLU A 345 1.35 0.17 4.18
CA GLU A 345 -0.08 -0.15 4.25
C GLU A 345 -0.39 -0.95 5.52
N ASP A 346 0.43 -1.97 5.83
CA ASP A 346 0.29 -2.77 7.04
C ASP A 346 0.45 -1.89 8.28
N GLN A 347 1.43 -0.98 8.32
CA GLN A 347 1.61 -0.02 9.39
C GLN A 347 0.41 0.92 9.56
N ALA A 348 -0.19 1.38 8.45
CA ALA A 348 -1.41 2.19 8.49
C ALA A 348 -2.61 1.37 9.00
N THR A 349 -2.77 0.14 8.55
CA THR A 349 -3.80 -0.81 9.03
C THR A 349 -3.63 -1.09 10.53
N ASP A 350 -2.40 -1.20 11.00
CA ASP A 350 -2.05 -1.46 12.38
C ASP A 350 -2.41 -0.33 13.35
N ARG A 351 -2.88 0.81 12.85
CA ARG A 351 -3.47 1.87 13.70
C ARG A 351 -4.83 1.48 14.24
N ALA A 352 -5.62 0.70 13.49
CA ALA A 352 -6.89 0.12 13.94
C ALA A 352 -6.70 -1.27 14.55
N HIS A 353 -5.85 -2.13 13.94
CA HIS A 353 -5.64 -3.50 14.37
C HIS A 353 -4.47 -3.63 15.36
N ARG A 354 -4.71 -3.25 16.60
CA ARG A 354 -3.72 -3.27 17.69
C ARG A 354 -4.36 -3.53 19.05
N ILE A 355 -3.52 -3.66 20.11
CA ILE A 355 -4.00 -3.81 21.49
C ILE A 355 -5.01 -2.72 21.83
N GLY A 356 -6.17 -3.13 22.34
CA GLY A 356 -7.32 -2.25 22.62
C GLY A 356 -8.39 -2.28 21.55
N GLN A 357 -8.19 -3.05 20.46
CA GLN A 357 -9.24 -3.35 19.49
C GLN A 357 -10.09 -4.52 19.99
N ASP A 358 -11.39 -4.34 20.07
CA ASP A 358 -12.37 -5.33 20.54
C ASP A 358 -13.25 -5.90 19.41
N LYS A 359 -13.14 -5.34 18.19
CA LYS A 359 -13.91 -5.74 17.02
C LYS A 359 -13.04 -6.34 15.91
N PRO A 360 -13.57 -7.29 15.12
CA PRO A 360 -12.90 -7.72 13.88
C PRO A 360 -12.64 -6.53 12.96
N VAL A 361 -11.43 -6.48 12.41
CA VAL A 361 -11.01 -5.39 11.51
C VAL A 361 -11.13 -5.82 10.06
N THR A 362 -11.88 -5.06 9.28
CA THR A 362 -11.99 -5.25 7.82
C THR A 362 -11.08 -4.26 7.10
N VAL A 363 -10.20 -4.77 6.25
CA VAL A 363 -9.30 -3.96 5.41
C VAL A 363 -9.74 -4.05 3.96
N ILE A 364 -10.12 -2.92 3.38
CA ILE A 364 -10.59 -2.83 2.00
C ILE A 364 -9.55 -2.09 1.17
N ARG A 365 -9.06 -2.72 0.10
CA ARG A 365 -8.14 -2.09 -0.87
C ARG A 365 -8.88 -1.82 -2.17
N LEU A 366 -8.99 -0.55 -2.56
CA LEU A 366 -9.56 -0.16 -3.84
C LEU A 366 -8.48 -0.25 -4.93
N VAL A 367 -8.67 -1.12 -5.90
CA VAL A 367 -7.73 -1.34 -7.01
C VAL A 367 -8.44 -1.10 -8.32
N ALA A 368 -7.93 -0.17 -9.13
CA ALA A 368 -8.47 0.08 -10.46
C ALA A 368 -8.07 -1.06 -11.41
N ALA A 369 -9.05 -1.85 -11.82
CA ALA A 369 -8.85 -3.00 -12.70
C ALA A 369 -8.42 -2.58 -14.12
N GLY A 370 -7.56 -3.37 -14.77
CA GLY A 370 -7.03 -3.09 -16.10
C GLY A 370 -6.10 -1.87 -16.15
N THR A 371 -5.49 -1.48 -15.02
CA THR A 371 -4.58 -0.33 -14.92
C THR A 371 -3.22 -0.71 -14.33
N VAL A 372 -2.33 0.28 -14.26
CA VAL A 372 -1.03 0.12 -13.58
C VAL A 372 -1.15 -0.31 -12.12
N GLU A 373 -2.27 -0.04 -11.44
CA GLU A 373 -2.46 -0.44 -10.05
C GLU A 373 -2.60 -1.95 -9.88
N GLU A 374 -3.31 -2.61 -10.78
CA GLU A 374 -3.42 -4.07 -10.77
C GLU A 374 -2.05 -4.74 -10.99
N LYS A 375 -1.26 -4.21 -11.94
CA LYS A 375 0.11 -4.66 -12.18
C LYS A 375 1.00 -4.45 -10.95
N ILE A 376 0.88 -3.32 -10.26
CA ILE A 376 1.60 -3.05 -8.99
C ILE A 376 1.17 -4.05 -7.91
N SER A 377 -0.13 -4.33 -7.78
CA SER A 377 -0.65 -5.29 -6.80
C SER A 377 -0.08 -6.70 -7.04
N ALA A 378 -0.04 -7.15 -8.30
CA ALA A 378 0.57 -8.43 -8.69
C ALA A 378 2.08 -8.49 -8.37
N LEU A 379 2.84 -7.45 -8.69
CA LEU A 379 4.27 -7.36 -8.36
C LEU A 379 4.55 -7.39 -6.85
N LYS A 380 3.68 -6.78 -6.03
CA LYS A 380 3.77 -6.84 -4.56
C LYS A 380 3.65 -8.28 -4.06
N ALA A 381 2.70 -9.05 -4.58
CA ALA A 381 2.49 -10.44 -4.16
C ALA A 381 3.76 -11.28 -4.42
N THR A 382 4.38 -11.13 -5.58
CA THR A 382 5.62 -11.85 -5.95
C THR A 382 6.80 -11.45 -5.07
N LYS A 383 6.97 -10.15 -4.78
CA LYS A 383 8.08 -9.65 -3.96
C LYS A 383 7.93 -9.98 -2.47
N ARG A 384 6.70 -10.07 -1.96
CA ARG A 384 6.43 -10.52 -0.58
C ARG A 384 6.97 -11.93 -0.36
N THR A 385 6.77 -12.83 -1.31
CA THR A 385 7.27 -14.21 -1.28
C THR A 385 8.80 -14.27 -1.26
N LEU A 386 9.49 -13.42 -2.03
CA LEU A 386 10.96 -13.35 -2.07
C LEU A 386 11.57 -12.75 -0.79
N ALA A 387 10.97 -11.69 -0.24
CA ALA A 387 11.45 -11.06 0.99
C ALA A 387 11.29 -11.97 2.20
N ASP A 388 10.17 -12.71 2.29
CA ASP A 388 9.93 -13.68 3.36
C ASP A 388 10.91 -14.86 3.31
N SER A 389 11.42 -15.22 2.13
CA SER A 389 12.39 -16.31 1.98
C SER A 389 13.77 -15.99 2.56
N VAL A 390 14.18 -14.72 2.63
CA VAL A 390 15.55 -14.35 3.06
C VAL A 390 15.60 -13.92 4.53
N ILE A 391 14.64 -13.15 5.02
CA ILE A 391 14.70 -12.56 6.38
C ILE A 391 13.34 -12.68 7.10
N GLY A 392 12.28 -13.10 6.40
CA GLY A 392 10.91 -13.02 6.87
C GLY A 392 10.49 -11.56 7.06
N ALA A 393 11.00 -10.64 6.24
CA ALA A 393 10.75 -9.22 6.33
C ALA A 393 10.18 -8.68 5.02
N THR A 394 9.10 -7.96 5.13
CA THR A 394 8.44 -7.23 4.04
C THR A 394 9.09 -5.87 3.86
N GLY A 395 9.45 -5.48 2.65
CA GLY A 395 10.23 -4.28 2.43
C GLY A 395 9.73 -3.27 1.41
N ASP A 396 10.14 -2.01 1.58
CA ASP A 396 9.82 -0.86 0.74
C ASP A 396 10.95 -0.46 -0.18
N GLY A 397 10.79 -0.64 -1.44
CA GLY A 397 11.74 -0.22 -2.45
C GLY A 397 11.37 -0.68 -3.83
N ALA A 398 10.13 -0.95 -3.96
CA ALA A 398 9.55 -1.44 -5.20
C ALA A 398 10.03 -0.64 -6.43
N LEU A 399 10.27 0.66 -6.30
CA LEU A 399 10.74 1.49 -7.42
C LEU A 399 12.24 1.45 -7.67
N ARG A 400 13.08 1.26 -6.64
CA ARG A 400 14.54 1.14 -6.80
C ARG A 400 15.02 -0.29 -7.04
N GLY A 401 14.16 -1.27 -6.79
CA GLY A 401 14.39 -2.68 -7.04
C GLY A 401 13.62 -3.25 -8.23
N LEU A 402 12.89 -2.40 -8.99
CA LEU A 402 12.30 -2.81 -10.26
C LEU A 402 13.42 -2.95 -11.30
N SER A 403 13.45 -4.10 -11.96
CA SER A 403 14.29 -4.30 -13.15
C SER A 403 13.78 -3.41 -14.29
N GLU A 404 14.61 -3.24 -15.31
CA GLU A 404 14.19 -2.56 -16.53
C GLU A 404 12.94 -3.22 -17.13
N ASP A 405 12.88 -4.55 -17.06
CA ASP A 405 11.75 -5.35 -17.56
C ASP A 405 10.48 -5.13 -16.72
N ASP A 406 10.59 -5.03 -15.39
CA ASP A 406 9.46 -4.66 -14.52
C ASP A 406 8.88 -3.29 -14.89
N LEU A 407 9.75 -2.31 -15.14
CA LEU A 407 9.35 -0.95 -15.51
C LEU A 407 8.69 -0.90 -16.89
N ARG A 408 9.24 -1.65 -17.85
CA ARG A 408 8.64 -1.80 -19.19
C ARG A 408 7.30 -2.50 -19.11
N SER A 409 7.20 -3.60 -18.35
CA SER A 409 5.95 -4.33 -18.14
C SER A 409 4.86 -3.46 -17.50
N LEU A 410 5.23 -2.62 -16.50
CA LEU A 410 4.29 -1.68 -15.87
C LEU A 410 3.75 -0.63 -16.84
N LEU A 411 4.60 -0.17 -17.77
CA LEU A 411 4.20 0.76 -18.83
C LEU A 411 3.49 0.06 -20.00
N GLY A 412 3.54 -1.29 -20.05
CA GLY A 412 2.94 -2.09 -21.14
C GLY A 412 3.88 -2.41 -22.29
N ASP A 413 5.21 -2.23 -22.12
CA ASP A 413 6.22 -2.68 -23.08
C ASP A 413 6.67 -4.13 -22.75
N SER A 414 5.79 -5.11 -22.85
CA SER A 414 6.23 -6.50 -22.98
C SER A 414 6.61 -6.74 -24.45
N GLU A 415 7.82 -7.21 -24.70
CA GLU A 415 8.34 -7.55 -26.04
C GLU A 415 7.58 -8.72 -26.71
N GLY A 416 6.29 -8.82 -26.54
CA GLY A 416 5.39 -9.82 -27.10
C GLY A 416 4.04 -9.26 -27.53
N GLU A 417 3.73 -7.98 -27.21
CA GLU A 417 2.45 -7.36 -27.56
C GLU A 417 2.61 -6.15 -28.51
N ALA A 418 3.79 -5.96 -29.13
CA ALA A 418 4.08 -4.82 -30.01
C ALA A 418 3.40 -4.91 -31.40
N ASP A 419 2.62 -5.94 -31.68
CA ASP A 419 1.82 -6.09 -32.90
C ASP A 419 0.32 -6.36 -32.67
N ALA A 420 -0.17 -6.15 -31.46
CA ALA A 420 -1.60 -5.96 -31.29
C ALA A 420 -1.89 -4.46 -31.55
N GLU A 421 -2.20 -4.10 -32.79
CA GLU A 421 -3.09 -2.95 -33.04
C GLU A 421 -4.16 -2.95 -31.96
N PRO A 422 -4.59 -1.75 -31.45
CA PRO A 422 -5.74 -1.71 -30.57
C PRO A 422 -6.81 -2.52 -31.30
N GLU A 423 -7.12 -3.69 -30.77
CA GLU A 423 -8.24 -4.46 -31.28
C GLU A 423 -9.49 -3.60 -31.09
N ALA A 424 -9.68 -2.69 -32.05
CA ALA A 424 -10.99 -2.34 -32.47
C ALA A 424 -11.59 -3.69 -32.84
N LEU A 425 -12.19 -4.34 -31.79
CA LEU A 425 -13.19 -5.38 -31.94
C LEU A 425 -12.97 -6.31 -33.16
N LYS A 426 -11.87 -7.01 -33.24
CA LYS A 426 -11.87 -8.28 -33.93
C LYS A 426 -12.53 -9.26 -32.97
N SER A 427 -13.85 -9.34 -33.11
CA SER A 427 -14.63 -10.46 -32.63
C SER A 427 -13.99 -11.72 -33.21
N GLY A 428 -13.17 -12.41 -32.43
CA GLY A 428 -12.69 -13.74 -32.81
C GLY A 428 -13.90 -14.66 -33.00
N PRO A 429 -13.78 -15.73 -33.77
CA PRO A 429 -14.89 -16.65 -34.02
C PRO A 429 -15.56 -17.12 -32.73
N GLU A 430 -14.81 -17.41 -31.68
CA GLU A 430 -15.32 -17.84 -30.35
C GLU A 430 -16.18 -16.78 -29.65
N ARG A 431 -15.85 -15.49 -29.78
CA ARG A 431 -16.61 -14.42 -29.14
C ARG A 431 -17.88 -14.11 -29.91
N ARG A 432 -17.82 -14.20 -31.26
CA ARG A 432 -19.02 -14.14 -32.14
C ARG A 432 -19.95 -15.31 -31.87
N GLU A 433 -19.42 -16.52 -31.71
CA GLU A 433 -20.22 -17.69 -31.37
C GLU A 433 -20.86 -17.54 -29.99
N SER A 434 -20.15 -17.03 -28.98
CA SER A 434 -20.69 -16.78 -27.65
C SER A 434 -21.77 -15.69 -27.63
N GLU A 435 -21.57 -14.58 -28.36
CA GLU A 435 -22.56 -13.51 -28.49
C GLU A 435 -23.79 -13.99 -29.31
N GLU A 436 -23.57 -14.76 -30.34
CA GLU A 436 -24.61 -15.41 -31.13
C GLU A 436 -25.44 -16.36 -30.29
N MET A 437 -24.80 -17.20 -29.47
CA MET A 437 -25.49 -18.13 -28.57
C MET A 437 -26.31 -17.41 -27.50
N ALA A 438 -25.80 -16.29 -26.99
CA ALA A 438 -26.52 -15.45 -26.02
C ALA A 438 -27.75 -14.77 -26.66
N GLU A 439 -27.64 -14.34 -27.91
CA GLU A 439 -28.76 -13.77 -28.69
C GLU A 439 -29.85 -14.81 -28.94
N LEU A 440 -29.47 -15.98 -29.43
CA LEU A 440 -30.41 -17.09 -29.70
C LEU A 440 -31.12 -17.56 -28.43
N GLY A 441 -30.39 -17.59 -27.29
CA GLY A 441 -30.95 -17.90 -25.98
C GLY A 441 -31.98 -16.85 -25.52
N ARG A 442 -31.76 -15.56 -25.81
CA ARG A 442 -32.75 -14.50 -25.52
C ARG A 442 -34.03 -14.67 -26.33
N ILE A 443 -33.92 -14.93 -27.65
CA ILE A 443 -35.04 -15.16 -28.53
C ILE A 443 -35.85 -16.39 -28.07
N ALA A 444 -35.17 -17.49 -27.74
CA ALA A 444 -35.82 -18.70 -27.25
C ALA A 444 -36.57 -18.45 -25.94
N ARG A 445 -36.02 -17.67 -25.02
CA ARG A 445 -36.69 -17.31 -23.74
C ARG A 445 -37.91 -16.42 -23.97
N ALA A 446 -37.82 -15.44 -24.89
CA ALA A 446 -38.94 -14.56 -25.24
C ALA A 446 -40.11 -15.36 -25.82
N TRP A 447 -39.82 -16.31 -26.72
CA TRP A 447 -40.86 -17.18 -27.30
C TRP A 447 -41.53 -18.07 -26.25
N LEU A 448 -40.76 -18.57 -25.27
CA LEU A 448 -41.30 -19.38 -24.16
C LEU A 448 -42.12 -18.55 -23.16
N SER A 449 -41.86 -17.26 -23.03
CA SER A 449 -42.61 -16.38 -22.10
C SER A 449 -44.06 -16.17 -22.50
N GLU A 450 -44.44 -16.53 -23.73
CA GLU A 450 -45.82 -16.52 -24.25
C GLU A 450 -46.66 -17.77 -23.85
N GLY A 451 -46.22 -18.49 -22.79
CA GLY A 451 -46.94 -19.68 -22.31
C GLY A 451 -46.65 -20.98 -23.06
N ARG A 452 -45.64 -20.98 -23.95
CA ARG A 452 -45.21 -22.15 -24.72
C ARG A 452 -44.17 -22.98 -23.97
N THR A 453 -44.06 -24.27 -24.26
CA THR A 453 -43.12 -25.18 -23.61
C THR A 453 -41.81 -25.39 -24.38
N GLN A 454 -40.74 -25.75 -23.71
CA GLN A 454 -39.47 -26.11 -24.36
C GLN A 454 -39.62 -27.30 -25.37
N ARG A 455 -40.54 -28.20 -25.09
CA ARG A 455 -40.90 -29.30 -25.99
C ARG A 455 -41.48 -28.78 -27.32
N MET A 456 -42.46 -27.87 -27.22
CA MET A 456 -43.05 -27.23 -28.42
C MET A 456 -42.00 -26.48 -29.26
N LEU A 457 -41.07 -25.78 -28.60
CA LEU A 457 -39.99 -25.10 -29.28
C LEU A 457 -39.06 -26.10 -29.98
N GLY A 458 -38.72 -27.22 -29.33
CA GLY A 458 -37.92 -28.29 -29.92
C GLY A 458 -38.57 -28.90 -31.14
N GLU A 459 -39.88 -29.20 -31.07
CA GLU A 459 -40.68 -29.74 -32.21
C GLU A 459 -40.74 -28.72 -33.34
N HIS A 460 -40.95 -27.42 -33.05
CA HIS A 460 -41.01 -26.36 -34.06
C HIS A 460 -39.68 -26.15 -34.80
N LEU A 461 -38.56 -26.26 -34.09
CA LEU A 461 -37.23 -26.09 -34.63
C LEU A 461 -36.63 -27.40 -35.20
N GLY A 462 -37.26 -28.54 -34.94
CA GLY A 462 -36.74 -29.85 -35.34
C GLY A 462 -35.51 -30.30 -34.55
N VAL A 463 -35.40 -29.92 -33.28
CA VAL A 463 -34.26 -30.23 -32.41
C VAL A 463 -34.72 -30.87 -31.07
N ALA A 464 -33.83 -31.63 -30.45
CA ALA A 464 -34.14 -32.27 -29.18
C ALA A 464 -34.40 -31.25 -28.05
N GLN A 465 -35.38 -31.52 -27.20
CA GLN A 465 -35.73 -30.67 -26.06
C GLN A 465 -34.53 -30.39 -25.14
N GLY A 466 -33.60 -31.33 -25.01
CA GLY A 466 -32.34 -31.14 -24.23
C GLY A 466 -31.46 -30.04 -24.80
N MET A 467 -31.42 -29.85 -26.12
CA MET A 467 -30.68 -28.76 -26.78
C MET A 467 -31.33 -27.42 -26.44
N ILE A 468 -32.67 -27.32 -26.51
CA ILE A 468 -33.40 -26.11 -26.12
C ILE A 468 -33.17 -25.77 -24.66
N SER A 469 -33.16 -26.77 -23.78
CA SER A 469 -32.88 -26.55 -22.36
C SER A 469 -31.47 -25.98 -22.09
N LYS A 470 -30.45 -26.51 -22.82
CA LYS A 470 -29.07 -25.97 -22.73
C LYS A 470 -28.97 -24.56 -23.32
N LEU A 471 -29.61 -24.29 -24.44
CA LEU A 471 -29.65 -22.97 -25.07
C LEU A 471 -30.26 -21.92 -24.12
N VAL A 472 -31.41 -22.22 -23.54
CA VAL A 472 -32.12 -21.32 -22.61
C VAL A 472 -31.32 -21.02 -21.35
N ARG A 473 -30.52 -21.98 -20.88
CA ARG A 473 -29.64 -21.83 -19.71
C ARG A 473 -28.28 -21.20 -20.05
N GLY A 474 -27.97 -20.92 -21.32
CA GLY A 474 -26.68 -20.39 -21.74
C GLY A 474 -25.52 -21.43 -21.64
N GLN A 475 -25.84 -22.71 -21.72
CA GLN A 475 -24.90 -23.83 -21.59
C GLN A 475 -24.60 -24.53 -22.93
N LEU A 476 -25.01 -23.94 -24.03
CA LEU A 476 -24.76 -24.48 -25.36
C LEU A 476 -23.61 -23.69 -26.01
N GLU A 477 -22.55 -24.40 -26.40
CA GLU A 477 -21.33 -23.81 -26.97
C GLU A 477 -21.47 -23.45 -28.46
N SER A 478 -22.23 -24.27 -29.21
CA SER A 478 -22.48 -24.03 -30.63
C SER A 478 -23.81 -24.61 -31.09
N ILE A 479 -24.33 -24.13 -32.19
CA ILE A 479 -25.57 -24.59 -32.83
C ILE A 479 -25.41 -24.61 -34.34
N ASN A 480 -26.13 -25.54 -35.00
CA ASN A 480 -26.14 -25.60 -36.45
C ASN A 480 -26.70 -24.30 -37.06
N PRO A 481 -26.05 -23.74 -38.12
CA PRO A 481 -26.46 -22.50 -38.75
C PRO A 481 -27.93 -22.46 -39.20
N GLU A 482 -28.44 -23.58 -39.68
CA GLU A 482 -29.85 -23.69 -40.10
C GLU A 482 -30.81 -23.55 -38.92
N THR A 483 -30.47 -24.14 -37.78
CA THR A 483 -31.23 -24.03 -36.53
C THR A 483 -31.12 -22.60 -35.95
N ALA A 484 -29.95 -21.97 -36.00
CA ALA A 484 -29.76 -20.57 -35.59
C ALA A 484 -30.66 -19.63 -36.43
N LYS A 485 -30.72 -19.85 -37.75
CA LYS A 485 -31.59 -19.09 -38.65
C LYS A 485 -33.07 -19.25 -38.29
N ARG A 486 -33.52 -20.47 -37.95
CA ARG A 486 -34.91 -20.74 -37.53
C ARG A 486 -35.24 -20.07 -36.19
N ILE A 487 -34.31 -20.04 -35.25
CA ILE A 487 -34.52 -19.33 -33.96
C ILE A 487 -34.65 -17.83 -34.21
N ARG A 488 -33.80 -17.24 -35.07
CA ARG A 488 -33.92 -15.81 -35.41
C ARG A 488 -35.24 -15.47 -36.11
N ALA A 489 -35.81 -16.37 -36.87
CA ALA A 489 -37.11 -16.18 -37.49
C ALA A 489 -38.25 -16.07 -36.47
N LEU A 490 -38.09 -16.60 -35.26
CA LEU A 490 -39.09 -16.48 -34.20
C LEU A 490 -39.17 -15.06 -33.59
N ALA A 491 -38.17 -14.22 -33.82
CA ALA A 491 -38.14 -12.82 -33.38
C ALA A 491 -38.74 -11.84 -34.40
N GLN A 492 -39.10 -12.31 -35.61
CA GLN A 492 -39.77 -11.49 -36.61
C GLN A 492 -41.28 -11.56 -36.38
N PRO A 493 -41.99 -10.40 -36.40
CA PRO A 493 -43.42 -10.33 -36.13
C PRO A 493 -44.25 -10.99 -37.19
#